data_e94af84ece6160262f9ef8ecf8efbf61
#
_entry.id   e94af84ece6160262f9ef8ecf8efbf61
#
_cell.length_a   1.000
_cell.length_b   1.000
_cell.length_c   1.000
_cell.angle_alpha   90.00
_cell.angle_beta   90.00
_cell.angle_gamma   90.00
#
_symmetry.space_group_name_H-M   'P 1'
#
loop_
_entity.id
_entity.type
_entity.pdbx_description
1 polymer ?
#
loop_
_entity_poly.entity_id
_entity_poly.type
_entity_poly.pdbx_seq_one_letter_code
_entity_poly.pdbx_strand_id
1 'polypeptide(L)'
;LYHTPDPERAIATAARLCYAPVGAAELMETMPPERVKSVLSTIMGSGHFSTLEHASYTFAVDGVSRALTHQLVRHRIASFNQQSQRYVKFKGDIPMVKSASVAADPECNRLFDEAAAAVAEAYRALVAAGIPAEDARYLLPNACETKIVITMNVRELLHFFELRCCNRAQWE
;
A
#
# COMPACT_ATOMS: atom_id res chain seq x y z
N LEU A 1 0.51 -1.48 -10.77
CA LEU A 1 1.40 -0.87 -11.76
C LEU A 1 2.33 -1.89 -12.41
N TYR A 2 3.02 -2.67 -11.62
CA TYR A 2 4.04 -3.61 -12.09
C TYR A 2 4.15 -4.81 -11.14
N HIS A 3 4.56 -5.94 -11.66
CA HIS A 3 4.95 -7.11 -10.88
C HIS A 3 6.05 -7.89 -11.60
N THR A 4 6.78 -8.72 -10.88
CA THR A 4 7.74 -9.66 -11.46
C THR A 4 7.04 -10.55 -12.48
N PRO A 5 7.52 -10.65 -13.74
CA PRO A 5 6.97 -11.57 -14.73
C PRO A 5 7.04 -13.03 -14.21
N ASP A 6 5.95 -13.79 -14.37
CA ASP A 6 5.81 -15.17 -13.87
C ASP A 6 6.39 -15.36 -12.45
N PRO A 7 5.79 -14.69 -11.42
CA PRO A 7 6.40 -14.62 -10.11
C PRO A 7 6.55 -15.97 -9.41
N GLU A 8 5.63 -16.89 -9.65
CA GLU A 8 5.69 -18.26 -9.12
C GLU A 8 6.90 -19.01 -9.65
N ARG A 9 7.14 -18.92 -10.96
CA ARG A 9 8.29 -19.53 -11.61
C ARG A 9 9.61 -18.89 -11.17
N ALA A 10 9.65 -17.58 -11.01
CA ALA A 10 10.82 -16.86 -10.51
C ALA A 10 11.22 -17.35 -9.10
N ILE A 11 10.24 -17.45 -8.20
CA ILE A 11 10.44 -17.99 -6.83
C ILE A 11 10.91 -19.46 -6.88
N ALA A 12 10.25 -20.29 -7.67
CA ALA A 12 10.62 -21.71 -7.80
C ALA A 12 12.03 -21.88 -8.39
N THR A 13 12.39 -21.06 -9.36
CA THR A 13 13.74 -21.02 -9.95
C THR A 13 14.79 -20.68 -8.90
N ALA A 14 14.58 -19.61 -8.13
CA ALA A 14 15.49 -19.21 -7.07
C ALA A 14 15.70 -20.35 -6.05
N ALA A 15 14.63 -21.01 -5.62
CA ALA A 15 14.71 -22.13 -4.70
C ALA A 15 15.45 -23.35 -5.30
N ARG A 16 15.20 -23.65 -6.58
CA ARG A 16 15.81 -24.81 -7.26
C ARG A 16 17.28 -24.59 -7.59
N LEU A 17 17.68 -23.37 -7.82
CA LEU A 17 19.08 -23.03 -8.19
C LEU A 17 20.08 -23.58 -7.18
N CYS A 18 19.74 -23.64 -5.89
CA CYS A 18 20.61 -24.18 -4.84
C CYS A 18 20.92 -25.68 -5.02
N TYR A 19 20.11 -26.41 -5.79
CA TYR A 19 20.18 -27.88 -5.93
C TYR A 19 20.21 -28.35 -7.39
N ALA A 20 20.28 -27.41 -8.34
CA ALA A 20 20.26 -27.74 -9.75
C ALA A 20 21.68 -27.68 -10.35
N PRO A 21 22.03 -28.57 -11.26
CA PRO A 21 23.31 -28.53 -11.98
C PRO A 21 23.30 -27.51 -13.12
N VAL A 22 22.16 -26.89 -13.42
CA VAL A 22 21.94 -25.96 -14.51
C VAL A 22 21.70 -24.53 -13.99
N GLY A 23 21.85 -23.54 -14.84
CA GLY A 23 21.71 -22.12 -14.48
C GLY A 23 20.25 -21.66 -14.32
N ALA A 24 20.06 -20.47 -13.75
CA ALA A 24 18.74 -19.90 -13.51
C ALA A 24 17.94 -19.67 -14.80
N ALA A 25 18.60 -19.22 -15.89
CA ALA A 25 17.93 -19.00 -17.17
C ALA A 25 17.29 -20.29 -17.71
N GLU A 26 18.05 -21.38 -17.70
CA GLU A 26 17.56 -22.70 -18.14
C GLU A 26 16.42 -23.20 -17.25
N LEU A 27 16.50 -23.02 -15.93
CA LEU A 27 15.41 -23.36 -15.01
C LEU A 27 14.13 -22.53 -15.28
N MET A 28 14.27 -21.24 -15.57
CA MET A 28 13.14 -20.39 -15.95
C MET A 28 12.42 -20.87 -17.21
N GLU A 29 13.19 -21.34 -18.20
CA GLU A 29 12.63 -21.78 -19.48
C GLU A 29 12.04 -23.19 -19.42
N THR A 30 12.73 -24.12 -18.73
CA THR A 30 12.45 -25.55 -18.85
C THR A 30 11.62 -26.15 -17.72
N MET A 31 11.49 -25.48 -16.56
CA MET A 31 10.76 -26.02 -15.41
C MET A 31 9.27 -26.20 -15.73
N PRO A 32 8.71 -27.42 -15.67
CA PRO A 32 7.29 -27.64 -15.95
C PRO A 32 6.39 -27.06 -14.85
N PRO A 33 5.15 -26.64 -15.16
CA PRO A 33 4.22 -26.01 -14.20
C PRO A 33 3.97 -26.86 -12.94
N GLU A 34 3.87 -28.16 -13.06
CA GLU A 34 3.67 -29.08 -11.93
C GLU A 34 4.87 -29.04 -10.97
N ARG A 35 6.07 -28.86 -11.53
CA ARG A 35 7.28 -28.75 -10.71
C ARG A 35 7.32 -27.40 -9.98
N VAL A 36 6.92 -26.30 -10.63
CA VAL A 36 6.77 -24.99 -10.01
C VAL A 36 5.84 -25.10 -8.79
N LYS A 37 4.64 -25.65 -8.95
CA LYS A 37 3.67 -25.86 -7.86
C LYS A 37 4.23 -26.71 -6.72
N SER A 38 4.91 -27.81 -7.04
CA SER A 38 5.52 -28.68 -6.04
C SER A 38 6.59 -27.96 -5.23
N VAL A 39 7.44 -27.16 -5.88
CA VAL A 39 8.50 -26.39 -5.21
C VAL A 39 7.87 -25.32 -4.30
N LEU A 40 6.88 -24.58 -4.77
CA LEU A 40 6.17 -23.58 -3.96
C LEU A 40 5.50 -24.21 -2.73
N SER A 41 4.83 -25.34 -2.90
CA SER A 41 4.25 -26.11 -1.78
C SER A 41 5.30 -26.49 -0.74
N THR A 42 6.48 -26.92 -1.18
CA THR A 42 7.60 -27.26 -0.29
C THR A 42 8.11 -26.03 0.47
N ILE A 43 8.31 -24.89 -0.24
CA ILE A 43 8.73 -23.61 0.36
C ILE A 43 7.75 -23.19 1.45
N MET A 44 6.46 -23.19 1.14
CA MET A 44 5.41 -22.79 2.07
C MET A 44 5.32 -23.72 3.28
N GLY A 45 5.41 -25.02 3.07
CA GLY A 45 5.35 -26.04 4.13
C GLY A 45 6.58 -26.07 5.04
N SER A 46 7.76 -25.73 4.51
CA SER A 46 9.02 -25.74 5.27
C SER A 46 9.41 -24.38 5.89
N GLY A 47 8.69 -23.31 5.58
CA GLY A 47 9.01 -21.97 6.06
C GLY A 47 10.25 -21.32 5.42
N HIS A 48 10.72 -21.81 4.27
CA HIS A 48 11.86 -21.27 3.55
C HIS A 48 11.50 -20.01 2.75
N PHE A 49 10.99 -18.99 3.44
CA PHE A 49 10.39 -17.79 2.84
C PHE A 49 11.38 -16.82 2.19
N SER A 50 12.69 -17.01 2.36
CA SER A 50 13.69 -16.13 1.70
C SER A 50 13.57 -16.16 0.17
N THR A 51 13.15 -17.28 -0.43
CA THR A 51 12.95 -17.39 -1.88
C THR A 51 11.77 -16.55 -2.39
N LEU A 52 10.78 -16.26 -1.54
CA LEU A 52 9.63 -15.41 -1.88
C LEU A 52 10.03 -13.94 -2.13
N GLU A 53 11.20 -13.54 -1.63
CA GLU A 53 11.71 -12.18 -1.79
C GLU A 53 12.15 -11.84 -3.21
N HIS A 54 12.34 -12.86 -4.08
CA HIS A 54 12.71 -12.69 -5.49
C HIS A 54 11.54 -12.25 -6.40
N ALA A 55 10.32 -12.23 -5.90
CA ALA A 55 9.17 -11.68 -6.62
C ALA A 55 8.61 -10.47 -5.88
N SER A 56 8.28 -9.41 -6.62
CA SER A 56 7.77 -8.16 -6.08
C SER A 56 6.58 -7.62 -6.87
N TYR A 57 5.79 -6.79 -6.21
CA TYR A 57 4.60 -6.13 -6.76
C TYR A 57 4.63 -4.65 -6.42
N THR A 58 4.28 -3.83 -7.40
CA THR A 58 4.13 -2.38 -7.25
C THR A 58 2.68 -1.99 -7.48
N PHE A 59 2.07 -1.37 -6.49
CA PHE A 59 0.69 -0.90 -6.50
C PHE A 59 0.65 0.62 -6.53
N ALA A 60 -0.33 1.19 -7.25
CA ALA A 60 -0.80 2.54 -7.02
C ALA A 60 -2.11 2.45 -6.24
N VAL A 61 -2.21 3.20 -5.16
CA VAL A 61 -3.39 3.23 -4.28
C VAL A 61 -3.84 4.67 -4.16
N ASP A 62 -5.05 4.95 -4.59
CA ASP A 62 -5.70 6.26 -4.56
C ASP A 62 -6.98 6.18 -3.74
N GLY A 63 -7.50 7.32 -3.29
CA GLY A 63 -8.76 7.39 -2.57
C GLY A 63 -8.69 6.85 -1.14
N VAL A 64 -7.51 6.82 -0.55
CA VAL A 64 -7.29 6.37 0.83
C VAL A 64 -6.93 7.52 1.76
N SER A 65 -7.22 7.36 3.06
CA SER A 65 -6.95 8.41 4.03
C SER A 65 -5.47 8.50 4.44
N ARG A 66 -5.08 9.65 4.98
CA ARG A 66 -3.80 9.79 5.69
C ARG A 66 -3.74 8.88 6.90
N ALA A 67 -4.87 8.61 7.56
CA ALA A 67 -4.94 7.67 8.69
C ALA A 67 -4.48 6.27 8.28
N LEU A 68 -4.96 5.74 7.14
CA LEU A 68 -4.51 4.47 6.58
C LEU A 68 -3.00 4.48 6.35
N THR A 69 -2.49 5.52 5.69
CA THR A 69 -1.07 5.55 5.32
C THR A 69 -0.13 5.64 6.52
N HIS A 70 -0.56 6.23 7.64
CA HIS A 70 0.22 6.21 8.88
C HIS A 70 0.40 4.79 9.44
N GLN A 71 -0.53 3.89 9.20
CA GLN A 71 -0.42 2.48 9.57
C GLN A 71 0.35 1.68 8.50
N LEU A 72 0.08 1.96 7.22
CA LEU A 72 0.68 1.26 6.09
C LEU A 72 2.21 1.37 6.08
N VAL A 73 2.76 2.56 6.30
CA VAL A 73 4.22 2.79 6.31
C VAL A 73 4.96 2.18 7.52
N ARG A 74 4.24 1.51 8.43
CA ARG A 74 4.86 0.72 9.51
C ARG A 74 5.42 -0.62 8.99
N HIS A 75 4.98 -1.07 7.83
CA HIS A 75 5.57 -2.21 7.11
C HIS A 75 6.89 -1.78 6.47
N ARG A 76 8.02 -2.08 7.12
CA ARG A 76 9.32 -1.48 6.79
C ARG A 76 10.04 -2.15 5.61
N ILE A 77 9.69 -3.40 5.30
CA ILE A 77 10.30 -4.15 4.19
C ILE A 77 9.53 -3.84 2.89
N ALA A 78 9.30 -2.55 2.66
CA ALA A 78 8.56 -2.03 1.53
C ALA A 78 9.08 -0.65 1.12
N SER A 79 8.78 -0.25 -0.10
CA SER A 79 9.06 1.11 -0.60
C SER A 79 7.76 1.87 -0.74
N PHE A 80 7.76 3.14 -0.31
CA PHE A 80 6.59 4.00 -0.32
C PHE A 80 6.92 5.35 -0.95
N ASN A 81 6.08 5.80 -1.89
CA ASN A 81 6.07 7.17 -2.40
C ASN A 81 4.66 7.73 -2.29
N GLN A 82 4.47 8.67 -1.38
CA GLN A 82 3.18 9.28 -1.10
C GLN A 82 3.11 10.71 -1.63
N GLN A 83 1.94 11.12 -2.14
CA GLN A 83 1.70 12.50 -2.55
C GLN A 83 2.02 13.47 -1.41
N SER A 84 2.87 14.43 -1.70
CA SER A 84 3.36 15.39 -0.70
C SER A 84 2.38 16.54 -0.52
N GLN A 85 1.89 16.74 0.70
CA GLN A 85 1.14 17.92 1.11
C GLN A 85 2.03 19.18 1.30
N ARG A 86 3.36 19.06 1.19
CA ARG A 86 4.27 20.20 1.19
C ARG A 86 4.30 20.90 -0.17
N TYR A 87 4.21 20.11 -1.25
CA TYR A 87 4.35 20.62 -2.61
C TYR A 87 3.03 20.72 -3.35
N VAL A 88 2.09 19.81 -3.09
CA VAL A 88 0.79 19.77 -3.76
C VAL A 88 -0.23 20.56 -2.93
N LYS A 89 -0.71 21.67 -3.48
CA LYS A 89 -1.75 22.51 -2.87
C LYS A 89 -3.12 22.05 -3.32
N PHE A 90 -4.07 22.00 -2.40
CA PHE A 90 -5.48 21.87 -2.75
C PHE A 90 -6.01 23.22 -3.27
N LYS A 91 -6.49 23.23 -4.53
CA LYS A 91 -7.03 24.44 -5.19
C LYS A 91 -8.54 24.58 -5.08
N GLY A 92 -9.23 23.51 -4.71
CA GLY A 92 -10.68 23.41 -4.57
C GLY A 92 -11.05 22.71 -3.27
N ASP A 93 -12.03 21.82 -3.35
CA ASP A 93 -12.41 20.97 -2.23
C ASP A 93 -11.26 20.05 -1.84
N ILE A 94 -11.20 19.73 -0.55
CA ILE A 94 -10.24 18.79 0.00
C ILE A 94 -10.98 17.47 0.16
N PRO A 95 -10.69 16.45 -0.69
CA PRO A 95 -11.35 15.15 -0.58
C PRO A 95 -11.03 14.53 0.78
N MET A 96 -12.06 13.96 1.41
CA MET A 96 -11.93 13.30 2.70
C MET A 96 -12.57 11.92 2.67
N VAL A 97 -11.86 10.95 3.24
CA VAL A 97 -12.35 9.59 3.39
C VAL A 97 -13.21 9.52 4.65
N LYS A 98 -14.45 9.05 4.50
CA LYS A 98 -15.43 8.94 5.57
C LYS A 98 -15.72 7.47 5.86
N SER A 99 -15.69 7.09 7.14
CA SER A 99 -16.04 5.71 7.53
C SER A 99 -17.53 5.43 7.32
N ALA A 100 -17.85 4.16 7.06
CA ALA A 100 -19.23 3.71 6.89
C ALA A 100 -20.09 4.01 8.14
N SER A 101 -19.51 3.93 9.34
CA SER A 101 -20.22 4.22 10.61
C SER A 101 -20.62 5.70 10.72
N VAL A 102 -19.76 6.61 10.28
CA VAL A 102 -20.09 8.05 10.25
C VAL A 102 -21.11 8.34 9.15
N ALA A 103 -20.95 7.74 7.98
CA ALA A 103 -21.87 7.96 6.85
C ALA A 103 -23.27 7.40 7.08
N ALA A 104 -23.41 6.37 7.92
CA ALA A 104 -24.71 5.73 8.21
C ALA A 104 -25.59 6.54 9.17
N ASP A 105 -25.02 7.42 9.98
CA ASP A 105 -25.77 8.26 10.92
C ASP A 105 -25.90 9.68 10.35
N PRO A 106 -27.12 10.19 10.10
CA PRO A 106 -27.33 11.49 9.46
C PRO A 106 -26.71 12.66 10.23
N GLU A 107 -26.75 12.63 11.56
CA GLU A 107 -26.18 13.70 12.38
C GLU A 107 -24.65 13.65 12.41
N CYS A 108 -24.06 12.45 12.58
CA CYS A 108 -22.62 12.27 12.50
C CYS A 108 -22.08 12.64 11.10
N ASN A 109 -22.83 12.26 10.04
CA ASN A 109 -22.48 12.62 8.68
C ASN A 109 -22.47 14.14 8.47
N ARG A 110 -23.51 14.85 8.95
CA ARG A 110 -23.59 16.32 8.90
C ARG A 110 -22.43 16.98 9.65
N LEU A 111 -22.15 16.55 10.88
CA LEU A 111 -21.04 17.09 11.69
C LEU A 111 -19.69 16.89 11.00
N PHE A 112 -19.48 15.72 10.39
CA PHE A 112 -18.25 15.44 9.64
C PHE A 112 -18.10 16.40 8.44
N ASP A 113 -19.16 16.59 7.66
CA ASP A 113 -19.12 17.44 6.47
C ASP A 113 -18.94 18.91 6.82
N GLU A 114 -19.56 19.41 7.89
CA GLU A 114 -19.36 20.77 8.40
C GLU A 114 -17.92 21.00 8.85
N ALA A 115 -17.35 20.06 9.60
CA ALA A 115 -15.95 20.14 10.04
C ALA A 115 -14.99 20.11 8.84
N ALA A 116 -15.24 19.24 7.85
CA ALA A 116 -14.45 19.13 6.64
C ALA A 116 -14.48 20.44 5.82
N ALA A 117 -15.66 21.06 5.69
CA ALA A 117 -15.83 22.34 5.00
C ALA A 117 -15.07 23.48 5.72
N ALA A 118 -15.17 23.55 7.04
CA ALA A 118 -14.48 24.56 7.84
C ALA A 118 -12.94 24.43 7.72
N VAL A 119 -12.42 23.21 7.75
CA VAL A 119 -10.98 22.96 7.54
C VAL A 119 -10.55 23.36 6.13
N ALA A 120 -11.33 23.04 5.10
CA ALA A 120 -11.02 23.39 3.72
C ALA A 120 -11.00 24.93 3.52
N GLU A 121 -11.93 25.64 4.13
CA GLU A 121 -11.98 27.10 4.10
C GLU A 121 -10.74 27.70 4.78
N ALA A 122 -10.43 27.29 6.01
CA ALA A 122 -9.29 27.76 6.77
C ALA A 122 -7.96 27.50 6.02
N TYR A 123 -7.79 26.30 5.45
CA TYR A 123 -6.62 25.96 4.64
C TYR A 123 -6.46 26.91 3.43
N ARG A 124 -7.55 27.13 2.68
CA ARG A 124 -7.54 28.04 1.52
C ARG A 124 -7.22 29.48 1.94
N ALA A 125 -7.76 29.95 3.07
CA ALA A 125 -7.47 31.28 3.60
C ALA A 125 -5.98 31.45 3.95
N LEU A 126 -5.36 30.47 4.61
CA LEU A 126 -3.92 30.49 4.89
C LEU A 126 -3.09 30.53 3.61
N VAL A 127 -3.40 29.69 2.63
CA VAL A 127 -2.68 29.65 1.35
C VAL A 127 -2.86 30.96 0.58
N ALA A 128 -4.06 31.56 0.59
CA ALA A 128 -4.34 32.86 -0.03
C ALA A 128 -3.60 34.04 0.67
N ALA A 129 -3.40 33.94 1.98
CA ALA A 129 -2.59 34.88 2.75
C ALA A 129 -1.07 34.71 2.53
N GLY A 130 -0.64 33.79 1.66
CA GLY A 130 0.77 33.55 1.33
C GLY A 130 1.48 32.55 2.24
N ILE A 131 0.77 31.90 3.15
CA ILE A 131 1.37 30.86 4.00
C ILE A 131 1.78 29.65 3.11
N PRO A 132 3.01 29.13 3.24
CA PRO A 132 3.47 27.97 2.50
C PRO A 132 2.58 26.74 2.72
N ALA A 133 2.40 25.90 1.69
CA ALA A 133 1.59 24.69 1.82
C ALA A 133 2.10 23.75 2.92
N GLU A 134 3.41 23.74 3.17
CA GLU A 134 4.03 22.94 4.21
C GLU A 134 3.63 23.32 5.63
N ASP A 135 3.18 24.57 5.83
CA ASP A 135 2.66 25.08 7.10
C ASP A 135 1.13 24.99 7.13
N ALA A 136 0.46 25.44 6.06
CA ALA A 136 -1.01 25.35 5.97
C ALA A 136 -1.55 23.91 6.14
N ARG A 137 -0.81 22.90 5.70
CA ARG A 137 -1.18 21.48 5.84
C ARG A 137 -1.37 20.99 7.28
N TYR A 138 -0.89 21.74 8.29
CA TYR A 138 -1.11 21.38 9.70
C TYR A 138 -2.60 21.40 10.09
N LEU A 139 -3.45 22.06 9.30
CA LEU A 139 -4.90 22.01 9.45
C LEU A 139 -5.54 20.74 8.85
N LEU A 140 -4.84 20.01 7.97
CA LEU A 140 -5.41 18.88 7.25
C LEU A 140 -5.61 17.68 8.18
N PRO A 141 -6.84 17.14 8.29
CA PRO A 141 -7.12 16.03 9.19
C PRO A 141 -6.61 14.70 8.63
N ASN A 142 -6.57 13.69 9.48
CA ASN A 142 -6.24 12.31 9.08
C ASN A 142 -7.19 11.73 8.04
N ALA A 143 -8.42 12.23 7.95
CA ALA A 143 -9.39 11.84 6.93
C ALA A 143 -9.03 12.35 5.53
N CYS A 144 -8.09 13.31 5.40
CA CYS A 144 -7.69 13.85 4.10
C CYS A 144 -7.25 12.74 3.16
N GLU A 145 -7.84 12.70 1.96
CA GLU A 145 -7.48 11.71 0.94
C GLU A 145 -6.06 11.89 0.45
N THR A 146 -5.44 10.80 0.11
CA THR A 146 -4.07 10.77 -0.43
C THR A 146 -3.90 9.69 -1.47
N LYS A 147 -2.72 9.71 -2.10
CA LYS A 147 -2.29 8.75 -3.12
C LYS A 147 -0.91 8.24 -2.74
N ILE A 148 -0.69 6.95 -2.94
CA ILE A 148 0.58 6.32 -2.57
C ILE A 148 0.94 5.22 -3.56
N VAL A 149 2.21 5.16 -3.94
CA VAL A 149 2.80 4.01 -4.63
C VAL A 149 3.52 3.15 -3.61
N ILE A 150 3.31 1.84 -3.70
CA ILE A 150 3.83 0.85 -2.76
C ILE A 150 4.52 -0.25 -3.54
N THR A 151 5.73 -0.63 -3.15
CA THR A 151 6.38 -1.83 -3.67
C THR A 151 6.71 -2.77 -2.52
N MET A 152 6.25 -4.00 -2.60
CA MET A 152 6.53 -5.09 -1.65
C MET A 152 6.94 -6.35 -2.38
N ASN A 153 7.86 -7.12 -1.81
CA ASN A 153 8.09 -8.49 -2.25
C ASN A 153 6.99 -9.43 -1.70
N VAL A 154 6.92 -10.66 -2.24
CA VAL A 154 5.88 -11.62 -1.86
C VAL A 154 5.92 -11.99 -0.38
N ARG A 155 7.11 -12.09 0.22
CA ARG A 155 7.24 -12.38 1.65
C ARG A 155 6.59 -11.30 2.50
N GLU A 156 6.86 -10.03 2.21
CA GLU A 156 6.27 -8.90 2.94
C GLU A 156 4.76 -8.78 2.66
N LEU A 157 4.31 -9.06 1.42
CA LEU A 157 2.88 -9.07 1.11
C LEU A 157 2.11 -10.12 1.93
N LEU A 158 2.64 -11.33 2.07
CA LEU A 158 2.02 -12.37 2.91
C LEU A 158 1.95 -11.92 4.37
N HIS A 159 3.03 -11.35 4.89
CA HIS A 159 3.04 -10.79 6.25
C HIS A 159 2.06 -9.61 6.40
N PHE A 160 1.98 -8.74 5.41
CA PHE A 160 0.99 -7.66 5.36
C PHE A 160 -0.45 -8.19 5.44
N PHE A 161 -0.79 -9.20 4.64
CA PHE A 161 -2.13 -9.81 4.65
C PHE A 161 -2.45 -10.47 6.00
N GLU A 162 -1.49 -11.16 6.60
CA GLU A 162 -1.66 -11.74 7.94
C GLU A 162 -2.05 -10.69 8.98
N LEU A 163 -1.41 -9.52 8.94
CA LEU A 163 -1.64 -8.44 9.91
C LEU A 163 -2.85 -7.55 9.59
N ARG A 164 -3.20 -7.39 8.30
CA ARG A 164 -4.19 -6.41 7.86
C ARG A 164 -5.50 -7.00 7.33
N CYS A 165 -5.56 -8.30 7.06
CA CYS A 165 -6.78 -8.97 6.64
C CYS A 165 -7.46 -9.74 7.78
N CYS A 166 -7.19 -9.41 9.04
CA CYS A 166 -7.85 -9.99 10.20
C CYS A 166 -9.04 -9.13 10.66
N ASN A 167 -9.97 -9.73 11.43
CA ASN A 167 -11.18 -9.06 11.93
C ASN A 167 -10.91 -7.88 12.89
N ARG A 168 -9.68 -7.69 13.34
CA ARG A 168 -9.25 -6.57 14.21
C ARG A 168 -8.62 -5.43 13.44
N ALA A 169 -8.36 -5.61 12.15
CA ALA A 169 -7.86 -4.54 11.30
C ALA A 169 -8.95 -3.46 11.12
N GLN A 170 -8.53 -2.21 10.97
CA GLN A 170 -9.44 -1.13 10.60
C GLN A 170 -10.02 -1.40 9.20
N TRP A 171 -11.25 -0.95 8.97
CA TRP A 171 -12.02 -1.22 7.75
C TRP A 171 -11.31 -0.79 6.45
N GLU A 172 -10.54 0.30 6.48
CA GLU A 172 -9.80 0.84 5.34
C GLU A 172 -8.50 0.06 5.09
#